data_99632bf0a6dd825e299bb11b4b504bf7
#
_entry.id   99632bf0a6dd825e299bb11b4b504bf7
#
_cell.length_a   1.000
_cell.length_b   1.000
_cell.length_c   1.000
_cell.angle_alpha   90.00
_cell.angle_beta   90.00
_cell.angle_gamma   90.00
#
_symmetry.space_group_name_H-M   'P 1'
#
loop_
_entity.id
_entity.type
_entity.pdbx_description
1 polymer ?
#
loop_
_entity_poly.entity_id
_entity_poly.type
_entity_poly.pdbx_seq_one_letter_code
_entity_poly.pdbx_strand_id
1 'polypeptide(L)'
;MNIRRRRGPIASFQAALCAAFLSVPLPAAAQSSALPQGPAWGSMPASLLPMRLPIDAAPDWAVQATAGDFEAVDATPVRALAGDWGRYTPRDGRNVALQSARVEALAVRQGWEVAAVLHSDILIKGSRGAFDVVHAYKQRQIPADGSEFALWARETGVVWAGLRGARTWVLRPGSDPGLQLTAALTLVSVRRVQRVDASGQAQFNTGLGDSFDAQGLRQDSHRQFGGYGRQGATGAGYTADLGLLWQPSAATFVNLSAVDLLSQLRVNGVSTQQNTLSSSTRSLDADGYLNYKPLLIGRNSSERIALKLNPKWSASVGTRIAWPRADMLAGARWERIDDLDLPAVWAVLPVAPGLLLQLDGEIRFRSIGLGLKSRHGALMLRTRSLPVGQSHALGWQAAFTLPL
;
A
#
# COMPACT_ATOMS: atom_id res chain seq x y z
N MET A 1 17.06 -6.23 28.92
CA MET A 1 15.96 -5.30 28.82
C MET A 1 14.90 -5.92 27.90
N ASN A 2 13.86 -6.54 28.47
CA ASN A 2 12.83 -7.30 27.74
C ASN A 2 11.80 -6.35 27.14
N ILE A 3 11.94 -6.04 25.84
CA ILE A 3 10.94 -5.29 25.10
C ILE A 3 9.84 -6.27 24.68
N ARG A 4 8.75 -6.33 25.45
CA ARG A 4 7.52 -7.02 25.04
C ARG A 4 7.01 -6.36 23.76
N ARG A 5 7.04 -7.10 22.64
CA ARG A 5 6.42 -6.72 21.38
C ARG A 5 4.92 -6.56 21.58
N ARG A 6 4.43 -5.35 21.73
CA ARG A 6 3.00 -5.05 21.57
C ARG A 6 2.68 -5.15 20.09
N ARG A 7 1.97 -6.20 19.69
CA ARG A 7 1.30 -6.27 18.38
C ARG A 7 0.35 -5.07 18.32
N GLY A 8 0.47 -4.25 17.26
CA GLY A 8 -0.36 -3.07 17.10
C GLY A 8 -1.87 -3.43 16.98
N PRO A 9 -2.79 -2.53 17.35
CA PRO A 9 -4.23 -2.78 17.37
C PRO A 9 -4.83 -3.18 16.01
N ILE A 10 -4.15 -2.91 14.90
CA ILE A 10 -4.58 -3.30 13.54
C ILE A 10 -4.54 -4.82 13.35
N ALA A 11 -3.49 -5.50 13.82
CA ALA A 11 -3.36 -6.96 13.67
C ALA A 11 -4.44 -7.75 14.45
N SER A 12 -4.89 -7.23 15.60
CA SER A 12 -5.95 -7.86 16.40
C SER A 12 -7.35 -7.62 15.79
N PHE A 13 -7.58 -6.48 15.16
CA PHE A 13 -8.84 -6.19 14.46
C PHE A 13 -8.98 -6.99 13.15
N GLN A 14 -7.89 -7.17 12.42
CA GLN A 14 -7.83 -8.01 11.21
C GLN A 14 -8.14 -9.48 11.53
N ALA A 15 -7.61 -10.03 12.64
CA ALA A 15 -7.88 -11.40 13.06
C ALA A 15 -9.34 -11.62 13.48
N ALA A 16 -9.98 -10.65 14.12
CA ALA A 16 -11.38 -10.72 14.51
C ALA A 16 -12.34 -10.67 13.31
N LEU A 17 -12.00 -9.87 12.27
CA LEU A 17 -12.80 -9.82 11.03
C LEU A 17 -12.71 -11.15 10.26
N CYS A 18 -11.53 -11.75 10.15
CA CYS A 18 -11.36 -13.05 9.50
C CYS A 18 -12.14 -14.19 10.19
N ALA A 19 -12.23 -14.18 11.52
CA ALA A 19 -12.99 -15.18 12.27
C ALA A 19 -14.51 -15.07 12.04
N ALA A 20 -15.04 -13.87 11.86
CA ALA A 20 -16.46 -13.64 11.57
C ALA A 20 -16.86 -14.11 10.15
N PHE A 21 -15.93 -14.13 9.19
CA PHE A 21 -16.20 -14.57 7.81
C PHE A 21 -16.29 -16.10 7.66
N LEU A 22 -15.69 -16.88 8.55
CA LEU A 22 -15.62 -18.34 8.43
C LEU A 22 -16.86 -19.06 9.00
N SER A 23 -17.80 -18.37 9.64
CA SER A 23 -18.93 -18.96 10.34
C SER A 23 -20.29 -18.82 9.65
N VAL A 24 -20.34 -18.29 8.42
CA VAL A 24 -21.61 -18.13 7.68
C VAL A 24 -21.90 -19.40 6.87
N PRO A 25 -23.01 -20.14 7.13
CA PRO A 25 -23.41 -21.28 6.33
C PRO A 25 -23.81 -20.81 4.92
N LEU A 26 -23.18 -21.40 3.89
CA LEU A 26 -23.49 -21.15 2.50
C LEU A 26 -24.85 -21.80 2.14
N PRO A 27 -25.87 -21.06 1.70
CA PRO A 27 -27.07 -21.67 1.16
C PRO A 27 -26.76 -22.32 -0.18
N ALA A 28 -27.11 -23.60 -0.32
CA ALA A 28 -27.02 -24.35 -1.55
C ALA A 28 -28.13 -23.90 -2.52
N ALA A 29 -27.85 -22.91 -3.37
CA ALA A 29 -28.70 -22.52 -4.46
C ALA A 29 -27.99 -22.85 -5.79
N ALA A 30 -28.47 -23.85 -6.50
CA ALA A 30 -28.09 -24.17 -7.85
C ALA A 30 -28.51 -23.03 -8.80
N GLN A 31 -27.56 -22.22 -9.24
CA GLN A 31 -27.78 -21.25 -10.32
C GLN A 31 -26.69 -21.37 -11.39
N SER A 32 -27.07 -21.12 -12.62
CA SER A 32 -26.36 -21.32 -13.86
C SER A 32 -24.88 -20.83 -13.80
N SER A 33 -23.99 -21.62 -14.40
CA SER A 33 -22.55 -21.39 -14.52
C SER A 33 -22.15 -20.23 -15.47
N ALA A 34 -23.07 -19.34 -15.81
CA ALA A 34 -22.79 -18.20 -16.65
C ALA A 34 -21.98 -17.14 -15.87
N LEU A 35 -20.90 -16.62 -16.46
CA LEU A 35 -20.19 -15.45 -15.96
C LEU A 35 -21.18 -14.28 -15.84
N PRO A 36 -21.09 -13.48 -14.78
CA PRO A 36 -21.99 -12.34 -14.59
C PRO A 36 -21.96 -11.42 -15.80
N GLN A 37 -23.13 -11.07 -16.33
CA GLN A 37 -23.28 -10.07 -17.38
C GLN A 37 -23.36 -8.69 -16.73
N GLY A 38 -22.57 -7.72 -17.21
CA GLY A 38 -22.67 -6.33 -16.77
C GLY A 38 -21.53 -5.86 -15.83
N PRO A 39 -21.73 -4.81 -15.04
CA PRO A 39 -20.68 -4.07 -14.28
C PRO A 39 -19.94 -4.88 -13.22
N ALA A 40 -20.24 -6.16 -13.09
CA ALA A 40 -19.51 -7.14 -12.27
C ALA A 40 -18.00 -7.20 -12.51
N TRP A 41 -17.54 -6.65 -13.62
CA TRP A 41 -16.14 -6.64 -14.04
C TRP A 41 -15.25 -5.65 -13.27
N GLY A 42 -15.81 -4.64 -12.64
CA GLY A 42 -15.08 -3.60 -11.91
C GLY A 42 -14.37 -4.06 -10.63
N SER A 43 -14.54 -5.32 -10.22
CA SER A 43 -13.96 -5.88 -8.99
C SER A 43 -12.78 -6.81 -9.25
N MET A 44 -11.89 -6.44 -10.15
CA MET A 44 -10.68 -7.21 -10.41
C MET A 44 -9.71 -7.12 -9.23
N PRO A 45 -8.94 -8.20 -8.97
CA PRO A 45 -7.95 -8.17 -7.91
C PRO A 45 -6.93 -7.08 -8.22
N ALA A 46 -6.70 -6.22 -7.27
CA ALA A 46 -5.71 -5.18 -7.32
C ALA A 46 -4.78 -5.32 -6.11
N SER A 47 -3.54 -4.88 -6.21
CA SER A 47 -2.62 -4.91 -5.07
C SER A 47 -2.84 -3.71 -4.16
N LEU A 48 -3.16 -2.56 -4.75
CA LEU A 48 -3.27 -1.28 -4.06
C LEU A 48 -4.71 -0.82 -3.82
N LEU A 49 -5.69 -1.43 -4.49
CA LEU A 49 -7.09 -1.03 -4.43
C LEU A 49 -7.93 -2.10 -3.71
N PRO A 50 -9.01 -1.71 -3.04
CA PRO A 50 -9.90 -2.67 -2.39
C PRO A 50 -10.59 -3.54 -3.43
N MET A 51 -10.69 -4.84 -3.14
CA MET A 51 -11.54 -5.74 -3.89
C MET A 51 -13.00 -5.37 -3.63
N ARG A 52 -13.77 -5.11 -4.67
CA ARG A 52 -15.21 -4.88 -4.58
C ARG A 52 -15.97 -6.01 -5.25
N LEU A 53 -17.05 -6.44 -4.64
CA LEU A 53 -17.97 -7.36 -5.28
C LEU A 53 -18.97 -6.59 -6.12
N PRO A 54 -19.42 -7.15 -7.25
CA PRO A 54 -20.48 -6.54 -8.01
C PRO A 54 -21.74 -6.49 -7.16
N ILE A 55 -22.43 -5.39 -7.24
CA ILE A 55 -23.76 -5.23 -6.67
C ILE A 55 -24.71 -5.28 -7.87
N ASP A 56 -25.53 -6.33 -7.94
CA ASP A 56 -26.52 -6.45 -8.99
C ASP A 56 -27.43 -5.22 -8.96
N ALA A 57 -27.83 -4.75 -10.14
CA ALA A 57 -28.53 -3.48 -10.31
C ALA A 57 -29.91 -3.38 -9.62
N ALA A 58 -30.31 -4.40 -8.87
CA ALA A 58 -31.66 -4.58 -8.39
C ALA A 58 -31.93 -4.43 -6.88
N PRO A 59 -31.02 -4.50 -5.92
CA PRO A 59 -31.45 -4.25 -4.56
C PRO A 59 -31.58 -2.74 -4.31
N ASP A 60 -32.63 -2.34 -3.61
CA ASP A 60 -32.78 -0.97 -3.16
C ASP A 60 -31.57 -0.53 -2.32
N TRP A 61 -31.02 -1.46 -1.55
CA TRP A 61 -29.80 -1.28 -0.78
C TRP A 61 -28.92 -2.53 -0.80
N ALA A 62 -27.60 -2.31 -0.77
CA ALA A 62 -26.63 -3.36 -0.47
C ALA A 62 -25.56 -2.83 0.49
N VAL A 63 -25.15 -3.69 1.42
CA VAL A 63 -24.04 -3.41 2.34
C VAL A 63 -22.87 -4.29 1.95
N GLN A 64 -21.67 -3.70 1.83
CA GLN A 64 -20.46 -4.42 1.55
C GLN A 64 -19.38 -4.10 2.57
N ALA A 65 -18.63 -5.12 2.98
CA ALA A 65 -17.39 -4.96 3.74
C ALA A 65 -16.22 -5.45 2.91
N THR A 66 -15.14 -4.68 2.87
CA THR A 66 -13.91 -5.05 2.19
C THR A 66 -12.73 -4.85 3.10
N ALA A 67 -11.75 -5.72 3.02
CA ALA A 67 -10.49 -5.57 3.71
C ALA A 67 -9.36 -6.15 2.86
N GLY A 68 -8.17 -5.54 2.96
CA GLY A 68 -6.99 -6.05 2.27
C GLY A 68 -5.72 -5.43 2.82
N ASP A 69 -4.63 -6.16 2.62
CA ASP A 69 -3.27 -5.74 2.94
C ASP A 69 -2.33 -6.30 1.89
N PHE A 70 -1.42 -5.47 1.42
CA PHE A 70 -0.34 -5.85 0.52
C PHE A 70 0.97 -5.26 1.02
N GLU A 71 1.93 -6.15 1.25
CA GLU A 71 3.27 -5.81 1.68
C GLU A 71 4.27 -6.36 0.67
N ALA A 72 5.24 -5.54 0.27
CA ALA A 72 6.29 -5.95 -0.65
C ALA A 72 7.60 -5.25 -0.34
N VAL A 73 8.71 -5.99 -0.39
CA VAL A 73 10.05 -5.49 -0.07
C VAL A 73 11.07 -6.06 -1.05
N ASP A 74 11.88 -5.21 -1.65
CA ASP A 74 12.93 -5.64 -2.58
C ASP A 74 14.04 -6.40 -1.87
N ALA A 75 14.57 -5.85 -0.79
CA ALA A 75 15.85 -6.23 -0.21
C ALA A 75 15.80 -7.41 0.76
N THR A 76 14.67 -7.68 1.38
CA THR A 76 14.55 -8.71 2.43
C THR A 76 13.13 -9.29 2.43
N PRO A 77 12.90 -10.52 2.94
CA PRO A 77 11.54 -11.01 3.16
C PRO A 77 10.70 -10.06 4.02
N VAL A 78 9.42 -9.90 3.68
CA VAL A 78 8.49 -8.99 4.38
C VAL A 78 8.52 -9.20 5.90
N ARG A 79 8.49 -10.45 6.36
CA ARG A 79 8.51 -10.77 7.80
C ARG A 79 9.83 -10.43 8.47
N ALA A 80 10.93 -10.38 7.73
CA ALA A 80 12.25 -10.03 8.24
C ALA A 80 12.47 -8.52 8.35
N LEU A 81 11.64 -7.68 7.72
CA LEU A 81 11.81 -6.22 7.68
C LEU A 81 11.93 -5.60 9.08
N ALA A 82 11.15 -6.08 10.04
CA ALA A 82 11.22 -5.65 11.44
C ALA A 82 12.31 -6.38 12.26
N GLY A 83 12.94 -7.42 11.72
CA GLY A 83 13.93 -8.26 12.35
C GLY A 83 15.37 -7.93 11.96
N ASP A 84 16.15 -8.99 11.80
CA ASP A 84 17.60 -8.94 11.56
C ASP A 84 18.01 -8.87 10.08
N TRP A 85 17.06 -8.98 9.15
CA TRP A 85 17.33 -9.02 7.71
C TRP A 85 18.23 -10.18 7.25
N GLY A 86 18.16 -11.34 7.91
CA GLY A 86 19.06 -12.48 7.69
C GLY A 86 19.15 -13.00 6.25
N ARG A 87 18.13 -12.76 5.42
CA ARG A 87 18.16 -12.99 3.97
C ARG A 87 18.08 -11.67 3.25
N TYR A 88 19.23 -11.13 2.92
CA TYR A 88 19.37 -9.84 2.31
C TYR A 88 19.78 -9.98 0.84
N THR A 89 18.94 -9.49 -0.08
CA THR A 89 19.16 -9.55 -1.52
C THR A 89 18.70 -8.23 -2.17
N PRO A 90 19.45 -7.14 -1.96
CA PRO A 90 19.06 -5.84 -2.49
C PRO A 90 19.16 -5.83 -4.02
N ARG A 91 18.39 -4.95 -4.65
CA ARG A 91 18.53 -4.63 -6.07
C ARG A 91 19.66 -3.62 -6.26
N ASP A 92 20.30 -3.67 -7.41
CA ASP A 92 21.17 -2.58 -7.82
C ASP A 92 20.36 -1.31 -8.04
N GLY A 93 20.86 -0.17 -7.54
CA GLY A 93 20.16 1.10 -7.58
C GLY A 93 19.11 1.27 -6.49
N ARG A 94 17.84 1.51 -6.88
CA ARG A 94 16.75 1.81 -5.94
C ARG A 94 16.08 0.55 -5.40
N ASN A 95 15.95 0.52 -4.09
CA ASN A 95 15.17 -0.49 -3.36
C ASN A 95 13.89 0.14 -2.77
N VAL A 96 12.84 -0.67 -2.68
CA VAL A 96 11.52 -0.24 -2.22
C VAL A 96 11.00 -1.21 -1.17
N ALA A 97 10.36 -0.67 -0.13
CA ALA A 97 9.45 -1.40 0.75
C ALA A 97 8.10 -0.68 0.74
N LEU A 98 7.04 -1.43 0.48
CA LEU A 98 5.66 -0.95 0.37
C LEU A 98 4.77 -1.75 1.32
N GLN A 99 3.91 -1.05 2.05
CA GLN A 99 2.74 -1.61 2.71
C GLN A 99 1.53 -0.76 2.36
N SER A 100 0.43 -1.40 1.95
CA SER A 100 -0.85 -0.75 1.71
C SER A 100 -1.97 -1.61 2.30
N ALA A 101 -2.63 -1.09 3.34
CA ALA A 101 -3.73 -1.77 4.01
C ALA A 101 -4.98 -0.90 3.99
N ARG A 102 -6.13 -1.50 3.69
CA ARG A 102 -7.42 -0.79 3.63
C ARG A 102 -8.56 -1.66 4.15
N VAL A 103 -9.44 -1.05 4.92
CA VAL A 103 -10.70 -1.65 5.37
C VAL A 103 -11.82 -0.66 5.06
N GLU A 104 -12.90 -1.13 4.45
CA GLU A 104 -14.08 -0.34 4.15
C GLU A 104 -15.35 -1.08 4.56
N ALA A 105 -16.30 -0.33 5.11
CA ALA A 105 -17.69 -0.75 5.27
C ALA A 105 -18.54 0.26 4.51
N LEU A 106 -19.30 -0.19 3.52
CA LEU A 106 -20.02 0.68 2.60
C LEU A 106 -21.46 0.24 2.40
N ALA A 107 -22.33 1.22 2.20
CA ALA A 107 -23.71 1.05 1.78
C ALA A 107 -23.87 1.66 0.39
N VAL A 108 -24.56 0.94 -0.50
CA VAL A 108 -24.77 1.34 -1.89
C VAL A 108 -26.25 1.34 -2.20
N ARG A 109 -26.72 2.36 -2.90
CA ARG A 109 -28.07 2.48 -3.43
C ARG A 109 -28.07 3.27 -4.73
N GLN A 110 -28.60 2.70 -5.81
CA GLN A 110 -28.84 3.38 -7.09
C GLN A 110 -27.66 4.25 -7.57
N GLY A 111 -26.43 3.70 -7.46
CA GLY A 111 -25.19 4.40 -7.85
C GLY A 111 -24.66 5.42 -6.84
N TRP A 112 -25.32 5.64 -5.69
CA TRP A 112 -24.77 6.33 -4.54
C TRP A 112 -24.06 5.35 -3.62
N GLU A 113 -22.95 5.78 -3.04
CA GLU A 113 -22.17 5.01 -2.08
C GLU A 113 -21.79 5.90 -0.89
N VAL A 114 -21.95 5.37 0.32
CA VAL A 114 -21.40 5.96 1.54
C VAL A 114 -20.57 4.90 2.24
N ALA A 115 -19.35 5.22 2.62
CA ALA A 115 -18.43 4.26 3.24
C ALA A 115 -17.70 4.86 4.44
N ALA A 116 -17.45 4.03 5.46
CA ALA A 116 -16.43 4.26 6.46
C ALA A 116 -15.13 3.56 5.99
N VAL A 117 -14.02 4.28 6.01
CA VAL A 117 -12.74 3.82 5.50
C VAL A 117 -11.67 3.92 6.58
N LEU A 118 -10.87 2.88 6.74
CA LEU A 118 -9.60 2.89 7.45
C LEU A 118 -8.49 2.52 6.48
N HIS A 119 -7.43 3.34 6.44
CA HIS A 119 -6.37 3.18 5.46
C HIS A 119 -4.99 3.41 6.07
N SER A 120 -4.02 2.62 5.63
CA SER A 120 -2.61 2.73 6.01
C SER A 120 -1.74 2.50 4.79
N ASP A 121 -0.93 3.49 4.43
CA ASP A 121 0.11 3.37 3.43
C ASP A 121 1.47 3.69 4.02
N ILE A 122 2.46 2.85 3.72
CA ILE A 122 3.87 3.09 4.03
C ILE A 122 4.67 2.80 2.76
N LEU A 123 5.41 3.77 2.28
CA LEU A 123 6.30 3.64 1.15
C LEU A 123 7.70 4.09 1.54
N ILE A 124 8.65 3.18 1.51
CA ILE A 124 10.06 3.43 1.77
C ILE A 124 10.82 3.21 0.46
N LYS A 125 11.64 4.17 0.09
CA LYS A 125 12.54 4.10 -1.05
C LYS A 125 13.94 4.46 -0.61
N GLY A 126 14.95 3.82 -1.17
CA GLY A 126 16.33 4.16 -0.84
C GLY A 126 17.33 3.62 -1.85
N SER A 127 18.54 4.16 -1.82
CA SER A 127 19.67 3.62 -2.56
C SER A 127 20.03 2.23 -2.03
N ARG A 128 20.72 1.42 -2.85
CA ARG A 128 21.32 0.19 -2.37
C ARG A 128 22.21 0.47 -1.15
N GLY A 129 23.07 1.49 -1.20
CA GLY A 129 23.96 1.85 -0.10
C GLY A 129 23.23 2.15 1.21
N ALA A 130 22.07 2.83 1.16
CA ALA A 130 21.26 3.06 2.35
C ALA A 130 20.73 1.75 2.96
N PHE A 131 20.28 0.80 2.12
CA PHE A 131 19.85 -0.51 2.57
C PHE A 131 21.00 -1.37 3.08
N ASP A 132 22.20 -1.33 2.43
CA ASP A 132 23.40 -2.04 2.87
C ASP A 132 23.85 -1.57 4.27
N VAL A 133 23.87 -0.27 4.52
CA VAL A 133 24.22 0.29 5.84
C VAL A 133 23.20 -0.14 6.90
N VAL A 134 21.89 -0.10 6.59
CA VAL A 134 20.85 -0.58 7.51
C VAL A 134 21.00 -2.08 7.77
N HIS A 135 21.31 -2.88 6.75
CA HIS A 135 21.57 -4.32 6.91
C HIS A 135 22.77 -4.57 7.82
N ALA A 136 23.91 -3.93 7.57
CA ALA A 136 25.10 -4.04 8.41
C ALA A 136 24.79 -3.69 9.89
N TYR A 137 24.07 -2.59 10.12
CA TYR A 137 23.62 -2.20 11.45
C TYR A 137 22.73 -3.26 12.11
N LYS A 138 21.77 -3.84 11.37
CA LYS A 138 20.88 -4.89 11.88
C LYS A 138 21.63 -6.18 12.21
N GLN A 139 22.66 -6.52 11.43
CA GLN A 139 23.55 -7.67 11.65
C GLN A 139 24.62 -7.39 12.70
N ARG A 140 24.74 -6.15 13.20
CA ARG A 140 25.84 -5.71 14.07
C ARG A 140 27.23 -5.93 13.44
N GLN A 141 27.31 -5.73 12.13
CA GLN A 141 28.53 -5.84 11.36
C GLN A 141 29.04 -4.46 10.96
N ILE A 142 30.35 -4.32 10.91
CA ILE A 142 30.99 -3.13 10.33
C ILE A 142 31.14 -3.42 8.84
N PRO A 143 30.78 -2.50 7.94
CA PRO A 143 31.03 -2.64 6.51
C PRO A 143 32.50 -2.91 6.21
N ALA A 144 32.79 -3.55 5.08
CA ALA A 144 34.16 -3.88 4.69
C ALA A 144 35.00 -2.62 4.56
N ASP A 145 36.31 -2.75 4.86
CA ASP A 145 37.28 -1.67 4.69
C ASP A 145 37.33 -1.16 3.23
N GLY A 146 37.40 0.15 3.06
CA GLY A 146 37.34 0.80 1.74
C GLY A 146 35.92 0.92 1.14
N SER A 147 34.87 0.47 1.85
CA SER A 147 33.51 0.59 1.34
C SER A 147 33.01 2.02 1.31
N GLU A 148 32.44 2.43 0.18
CA GLU A 148 31.78 3.73 -0.01
C GLU A 148 30.29 3.54 -0.32
N PHE A 149 29.44 4.32 0.35
CA PHE A 149 28.00 4.25 0.20
C PHE A 149 27.42 5.63 -0.10
N ALA A 150 26.80 5.76 -1.28
CA ALA A 150 25.89 6.86 -1.55
C ALA A 150 24.57 6.58 -0.86
N LEU A 151 24.19 7.42 0.08
CA LEU A 151 23.04 7.23 0.94
C LEU A 151 21.91 8.14 0.50
N TRP A 152 20.77 7.60 0.19
CA TRP A 152 19.52 8.33 0.20
C TRP A 152 18.40 7.38 0.62
N ALA A 153 17.48 7.88 1.42
CA ALA A 153 16.29 7.15 1.83
C ALA A 153 15.13 8.12 2.03
N ARG A 154 13.97 7.74 1.53
CA ARG A 154 12.73 8.46 1.74
C ARG A 154 11.66 7.52 2.23
N GLU A 155 11.01 7.88 3.32
CA GLU A 155 9.85 7.16 3.87
C GLU A 155 8.66 8.12 3.92
N THR A 156 7.50 7.63 3.51
CA THR A 156 6.22 8.30 3.71
C THR A 156 5.24 7.26 4.25
N GLY A 157 4.77 7.47 5.47
CA GLY A 157 3.78 6.63 6.14
C GLY A 157 2.60 7.47 6.60
N VAL A 158 1.38 7.07 6.26
CA VAL A 158 0.14 7.74 6.69
C VAL A 158 -0.90 6.69 7.08
N VAL A 159 -1.49 6.87 8.27
CA VAL A 159 -2.66 6.11 8.73
C VAL A 159 -3.80 7.08 8.95
N TRP A 160 -4.96 6.80 8.35
CA TRP A 160 -6.12 7.66 8.47
C TRP A 160 -7.42 6.86 8.50
N ALA A 161 -8.47 7.46 9.06
CA ALA A 161 -9.83 7.02 8.97
C ALA A 161 -10.68 8.11 8.31
N GLY A 162 -11.76 7.74 7.62
CA GLY A 162 -12.58 8.72 6.92
C GLY A 162 -13.98 8.25 6.60
N LEU A 163 -14.81 9.21 6.19
CA LEU A 163 -16.12 8.99 5.60
C LEU A 163 -16.06 9.35 4.12
N ARG A 164 -16.41 8.40 3.27
CA ARG A 164 -16.40 8.52 1.83
C ARG A 164 -17.81 8.58 1.29
N GLY A 165 -18.08 9.56 0.43
CA GLY A 165 -19.25 9.62 -0.42
C GLY A 165 -18.85 9.43 -1.86
N ALA A 166 -19.56 8.60 -2.63
CA ALA A 166 -19.30 8.41 -4.04
C ALA A 166 -20.59 8.38 -4.86
N ARG A 167 -20.48 8.73 -6.15
CA ARG A 167 -21.54 8.63 -7.14
C ARG A 167 -21.00 7.98 -8.39
N THR A 168 -21.76 6.99 -8.90
CA THR A 168 -21.54 6.37 -10.19
C THR A 168 -22.65 6.79 -11.15
N TRP A 169 -22.27 7.31 -12.31
CA TRP A 169 -23.16 7.65 -13.41
C TRP A 169 -22.99 6.64 -14.52
N VAL A 170 -24.10 6.08 -14.99
CA VAL A 170 -24.16 5.27 -16.20
C VAL A 170 -24.44 6.18 -17.37
N LEU A 171 -23.41 6.47 -18.17
CA LEU A 171 -23.48 7.46 -19.27
C LEU A 171 -24.12 6.86 -20.54
N ARG A 172 -24.05 5.54 -20.71
CA ARG A 172 -24.69 4.81 -21.79
C ARG A 172 -25.32 3.52 -21.24
N PRO A 173 -26.57 3.58 -20.78
CA PRO A 173 -27.28 2.39 -20.29
C PRO A 173 -27.76 1.51 -21.44
N GLY A 174 -27.64 0.20 -21.26
CA GLY A 174 -28.27 -0.81 -22.15
C GLY A 174 -27.69 -0.92 -23.56
N SER A 175 -26.57 -0.25 -23.85
CA SER A 175 -25.89 -0.32 -25.14
C SER A 175 -24.47 -0.89 -25.01
N ASP A 176 -24.06 -1.73 -25.96
CA ASP A 176 -22.65 -1.89 -26.31
C ASP A 176 -22.25 -0.69 -27.19
N PRO A 177 -21.29 0.15 -26.80
CA PRO A 177 -20.47 0.10 -25.60
C PRO A 177 -21.10 0.77 -24.34
N GLY A 178 -21.02 0.09 -23.19
CA GLY A 178 -21.38 0.66 -21.89
C GLY A 178 -20.28 1.59 -21.35
N LEU A 179 -20.68 2.67 -20.70
CA LEU A 179 -19.74 3.65 -20.08
C LEU A 179 -20.25 4.07 -18.71
N GLN A 180 -19.41 3.92 -17.68
CA GLN A 180 -19.68 4.34 -16.31
C GLN A 180 -18.58 5.25 -15.81
N LEU A 181 -18.95 6.33 -15.12
CA LEU A 181 -18.04 7.24 -14.44
C LEU A 181 -18.35 7.23 -12.95
N THR A 182 -17.33 7.11 -12.13
CA THR A 182 -17.45 7.20 -10.66
C THR A 182 -16.59 8.35 -10.15
N ALA A 183 -17.15 9.19 -9.28
CA ALA A 183 -16.37 10.16 -8.52
C ALA A 183 -16.67 10.00 -7.03
N ALA A 184 -15.64 10.21 -6.21
CA ALA A 184 -15.75 10.10 -4.76
C ALA A 184 -14.99 11.21 -4.05
N LEU A 185 -15.50 11.59 -2.88
CA LEU A 185 -14.85 12.48 -1.93
C LEU A 185 -14.81 11.79 -0.56
N THR A 186 -13.64 11.82 0.08
CA THR A 186 -13.45 11.29 1.43
C THR A 186 -13.01 12.42 2.36
N LEU A 187 -13.73 12.59 3.45
CA LEU A 187 -13.30 13.43 4.58
C LEU A 187 -12.42 12.58 5.49
N VAL A 188 -11.20 13.06 5.74
CA VAL A 188 -10.13 12.28 6.36
C VAL A 188 -9.80 12.82 7.75
N SER A 189 -9.69 11.92 8.72
CA SER A 189 -9.08 12.13 10.04
C SER A 189 -7.75 11.39 10.09
N VAL A 190 -6.65 12.12 10.10
CA VAL A 190 -5.30 11.55 10.13
C VAL A 190 -4.98 11.07 11.54
N ARG A 191 -4.57 9.81 11.66
CA ARG A 191 -4.22 9.15 12.93
C ARG A 191 -2.72 9.08 13.15
N ARG A 192 -1.96 8.87 12.08
CA ARG A 192 -0.51 8.81 12.16
C ARG A 192 0.11 9.35 10.88
N VAL A 193 1.20 10.07 11.04
CA VAL A 193 2.10 10.46 9.95
C VAL A 193 3.51 10.11 10.36
N GLN A 194 4.26 9.54 9.43
CA GLN A 194 5.67 9.28 9.54
C GLN A 194 6.34 9.69 8.23
N ARG A 195 7.37 10.51 8.31
CA ARG A 195 8.18 10.90 7.16
C ARG A 195 9.64 10.87 7.54
N VAL A 196 10.46 10.30 6.67
CA VAL A 196 11.91 10.35 6.73
C VAL A 196 12.42 10.80 5.38
N ASP A 197 13.40 11.69 5.37
CA ASP A 197 14.15 12.09 4.20
C ASP A 197 15.62 12.19 4.62
N ALA A 198 16.45 11.32 4.10
CA ALA A 198 17.86 11.24 4.45
C ALA A 198 18.71 11.13 3.18
N SER A 199 19.85 11.83 3.17
CA SER A 199 20.79 11.78 2.07
C SER A 199 22.21 12.02 2.57
N GLY A 200 23.22 11.54 1.82
CA GLY A 200 24.61 11.73 2.17
C GLY A 200 25.52 10.66 1.60
N GLN A 201 26.71 10.57 2.22
CA GLN A 201 27.74 9.60 1.91
C GLN A 201 28.32 9.03 3.20
N ALA A 202 28.74 7.77 3.13
CA ALA A 202 29.50 7.12 4.20
C ALA A 202 30.65 6.34 3.60
N GLN A 203 31.83 6.45 4.18
CA GLN A 203 33.01 5.70 3.80
C GLN A 203 33.59 5.04 5.04
N PHE A 204 33.86 3.75 4.96
CA PHE A 204 34.43 2.96 6.05
C PHE A 204 35.88 2.63 5.71
N ASN A 205 36.81 3.08 6.55
CA ASN A 205 38.25 2.90 6.33
C ASN A 205 38.98 2.71 7.66
N THR A 206 39.43 1.49 7.89
CA THR A 206 40.14 1.11 9.14
C THR A 206 41.46 1.83 9.33
N GLY A 207 42.15 2.20 8.24
CA GLY A 207 43.47 2.88 8.31
C GLY A 207 43.38 4.40 8.49
N LEU A 208 42.41 5.03 7.84
CA LEU A 208 42.21 6.50 7.82
C LEU A 208 41.09 6.98 8.74
N GLY A 209 40.32 6.05 9.28
CA GLY A 209 39.09 6.31 10.04
C GLY A 209 37.85 6.48 9.15
N ASP A 210 36.69 6.15 9.69
CA ASP A 210 35.42 6.27 8.98
C ASP A 210 35.05 7.74 8.74
N SER A 211 34.53 8.01 7.55
CA SER A 211 34.04 9.35 7.20
C SER A 211 32.55 9.34 6.85
N PHE A 212 31.85 10.37 7.32
CA PHE A 212 30.42 10.54 7.12
C PHE A 212 30.11 11.98 6.74
N ASP A 213 29.24 12.14 5.75
CA ASP A 213 28.62 13.43 5.43
C ASP A 213 27.16 13.13 5.05
N ALA A 214 26.27 13.28 6.00
CA ALA A 214 24.87 12.91 5.83
C ALA A 214 23.95 13.85 6.57
N GLN A 215 22.77 14.05 6.01
CA GLN A 215 21.70 14.84 6.62
C GLN A 215 20.41 14.05 6.64
N GLY A 216 19.56 14.32 7.61
CA GLY A 216 18.28 13.64 7.74
C GLY A 216 17.21 14.52 8.37
N LEU A 217 16.01 14.44 7.83
CA LEU A 217 14.77 14.94 8.38
C LEU A 217 13.90 13.76 8.80
N ARG A 218 13.42 13.79 10.03
CA ARG A 218 12.43 12.83 10.53
C ARG A 218 11.26 13.55 11.14
N GLN A 219 10.06 13.19 10.73
CA GLN A 219 8.79 13.69 11.26
C GLN A 219 7.94 12.51 11.71
N ASP A 220 7.41 12.55 12.92
CA ASP A 220 6.58 11.49 13.48
C ASP A 220 5.50 12.09 14.40
N SER A 221 4.25 11.80 14.10
CA SER A 221 3.13 12.29 14.91
C SER A 221 2.90 11.48 16.20
N HIS A 222 3.56 10.31 16.35
CA HIS A 222 3.43 9.44 17.54
C HIS A 222 4.65 9.47 18.46
N ARG A 223 5.78 9.93 17.98
CA ARG A 223 7.03 10.05 18.77
C ARG A 223 7.32 11.50 19.05
N GLN A 224 7.85 11.77 20.22
CA GLN A 224 8.43 13.07 20.58
C GLN A 224 9.95 12.97 20.50
N PHE A 225 10.56 13.93 19.82
CA PHE A 225 12.01 14.06 19.76
C PHE A 225 12.45 15.18 20.70
N GLY A 226 13.25 14.85 21.73
CA GLY A 226 13.72 15.81 22.72
C GLY A 226 12.60 16.54 23.47
N GLY A 227 11.42 15.92 23.63
CA GLY A 227 10.27 16.55 24.27
C GLY A 227 9.45 17.50 23.37
N TYR A 228 9.86 17.72 22.14
CA TYR A 228 9.16 18.58 21.18
C TYR A 228 8.03 17.81 20.45
N GLY A 229 6.98 18.56 20.10
CA GLY A 229 5.82 18.01 19.42
C GLY A 229 4.75 17.49 20.38
N ARG A 230 3.61 17.13 19.83
CA ARG A 230 2.48 16.57 20.59
C ARG A 230 2.45 15.06 20.38
N GLN A 231 2.48 14.30 21.45
CA GLN A 231 2.32 12.86 21.34
C GLN A 231 0.90 12.53 20.82
N GLY A 232 0.82 11.69 19.78
CA GLY A 232 -0.44 11.36 19.13
C GLY A 232 -1.06 12.55 18.38
N ALA A 233 -0.23 13.42 17.78
CA ALA A 233 -0.71 14.52 16.96
C ALA A 233 -1.60 13.98 15.82
N THR A 234 -2.81 14.52 15.72
CA THR A 234 -3.83 14.17 14.73
C THR A 234 -4.04 15.31 13.77
N GLY A 235 -4.69 15.01 12.66
CA GLY A 235 -4.99 15.99 11.64
C GLY A 235 -6.28 15.69 10.89
N ALA A 236 -6.61 16.54 9.96
CA ALA A 236 -7.78 16.39 9.11
C ALA A 236 -7.48 16.84 7.68
N GLY A 237 -8.33 16.41 6.77
CA GLY A 237 -8.24 16.79 5.37
C GLY A 237 -9.27 16.10 4.51
N TYR A 238 -8.98 16.03 3.23
CA TYR A 238 -9.83 15.35 2.26
C TYR A 238 -8.99 14.66 1.19
N THR A 239 -9.61 13.69 0.52
CA THR A 239 -9.11 13.09 -0.72
C THR A 239 -10.24 12.84 -1.69
N ALA A 240 -9.94 12.88 -2.99
CA ALA A 240 -10.88 12.62 -4.06
C ALA A 240 -10.38 11.52 -4.99
N ASP A 241 -11.34 10.69 -5.46
CA ASP A 241 -11.09 9.57 -6.35
C ASP A 241 -11.91 9.72 -7.63
N LEU A 242 -11.39 9.15 -8.73
CA LEU A 242 -12.09 9.03 -10.01
C LEU A 242 -11.98 7.61 -10.54
N GLY A 243 -13.03 7.13 -11.18
CA GLY A 243 -13.08 5.82 -11.85
C GLY A 243 -13.84 5.88 -13.16
N LEU A 244 -13.38 5.16 -14.16
CA LEU A 244 -14.02 4.99 -15.46
C LEU A 244 -14.05 3.52 -15.81
N LEU A 245 -15.23 2.97 -16.09
CA LEU A 245 -15.42 1.66 -16.66
C LEU A 245 -16.04 1.81 -18.04
N TRP A 246 -15.33 1.31 -19.04
CA TRP A 246 -15.77 1.28 -20.43
C TRP A 246 -15.85 -0.16 -20.93
N GLN A 247 -17.00 -0.54 -21.45
CA GLN A 247 -17.27 -1.84 -22.03
C GLN A 247 -17.55 -1.68 -23.54
N PRO A 248 -16.50 -1.70 -24.39
CA PRO A 248 -16.66 -1.52 -25.84
C PRO A 248 -17.44 -2.66 -26.49
N SER A 249 -17.52 -3.83 -25.86
CA SER A 249 -18.31 -4.98 -26.28
C SER A 249 -18.74 -5.84 -25.09
N ALA A 250 -19.65 -6.79 -25.30
CA ALA A 250 -20.04 -7.75 -24.28
C ALA A 250 -18.87 -8.65 -23.79
N ALA A 251 -17.80 -8.74 -24.58
CA ALA A 251 -16.63 -9.56 -24.25
C ALA A 251 -15.48 -8.79 -23.62
N THR A 252 -15.38 -7.47 -23.83
CA THR A 252 -14.19 -6.68 -23.47
C THR A 252 -14.54 -5.53 -22.56
N PHE A 253 -13.68 -5.22 -21.60
CA PHE A 253 -13.80 -4.03 -20.77
C PHE A 253 -12.43 -3.36 -20.55
N VAL A 254 -12.47 -2.08 -20.24
CA VAL A 254 -11.36 -1.25 -19.78
C VAL A 254 -11.80 -0.56 -18.49
N ASN A 255 -11.01 -0.68 -17.45
CA ASN A 255 -11.22 0.02 -16.18
C ASN A 255 -10.04 0.90 -15.87
N LEU A 256 -10.29 2.18 -15.63
CA LEU A 256 -9.31 3.16 -15.19
C LEU A 256 -9.73 3.70 -13.83
N SER A 257 -8.82 3.81 -12.89
CA SER A 257 -9.10 4.44 -11.60
C SER A 257 -7.92 5.24 -11.09
N ALA A 258 -8.22 6.32 -10.40
CA ALA A 258 -7.28 7.14 -9.68
C ALA A 258 -7.83 7.35 -8.27
N VAL A 259 -7.15 6.81 -7.27
CA VAL A 259 -7.49 6.95 -5.84
C VAL A 259 -6.50 7.93 -5.22
N ASP A 260 -6.98 8.76 -4.30
CA ASP A 260 -6.20 9.84 -3.67
C ASP A 260 -5.66 10.87 -4.69
N LEU A 261 -6.32 11.02 -5.84
CA LEU A 261 -5.92 11.89 -6.96
C LEU A 261 -5.71 13.35 -6.53
N LEU A 262 -6.65 13.87 -5.75
CA LEU A 262 -6.55 15.17 -5.12
C LEU A 262 -6.65 14.96 -3.62
N SER A 263 -5.59 15.33 -2.89
CA SER A 263 -5.59 15.17 -1.44
C SER A 263 -4.90 16.35 -0.77
N GLN A 264 -5.45 16.75 0.37
CA GLN A 264 -4.84 17.74 1.24
C GLN A 264 -5.11 17.38 2.69
N LEU A 265 -4.04 17.06 3.41
CA LEU A 265 -4.08 16.71 4.83
C LEU A 265 -3.26 17.73 5.61
N ARG A 266 -3.72 18.10 6.80
CA ARG A 266 -3.01 18.99 7.71
C ARG A 266 -2.92 18.37 9.09
N VAL A 267 -1.71 18.30 9.63
CA VAL A 267 -1.44 17.75 10.96
C VAL A 267 -0.66 18.78 11.75
N ASN A 268 -1.09 19.09 12.97
CA ASN A 268 -0.47 20.08 13.83
C ASN A 268 0.30 19.42 14.95
N GLY A 269 1.43 20.01 15.35
CA GLY A 269 2.22 19.54 16.49
C GLY A 269 3.01 18.27 16.21
N VAL A 270 3.39 18.05 14.96
CA VAL A 270 4.22 16.90 14.57
C VAL A 270 5.65 17.13 15.07
N SER A 271 6.18 16.14 15.78
CA SER A 271 7.56 16.16 16.21
C SER A 271 8.49 16.02 15.02
N THR A 272 9.40 16.96 14.85
CA THR A 272 10.36 17.04 13.76
C THR A 272 11.76 17.00 14.31
N GLN A 273 12.62 16.18 13.75
CA GLN A 273 14.04 16.10 14.05
C GLN A 273 14.83 16.28 12.75
N GLN A 274 15.76 17.23 12.76
CA GLN A 274 16.73 17.43 11.70
C GLN A 274 18.11 17.10 12.25
N ASN A 275 18.86 16.25 11.57
CA ASN A 275 20.19 15.84 11.95
C ASN A 275 21.16 16.04 10.80
N THR A 276 22.37 16.49 11.13
CA THR A 276 23.53 16.51 10.24
C THR A 276 24.65 15.73 10.91
N LEU A 277 25.17 14.73 10.22
CA LEU A 277 26.30 13.91 10.63
C LEU A 277 27.48 14.26 9.71
N SER A 278 28.59 14.75 10.27
CA SER A 278 29.77 15.07 9.50
C SER A 278 31.04 14.69 10.25
N SER A 279 31.90 13.92 9.61
CA SER A 279 33.22 13.59 10.16
C SER A 279 34.23 14.73 9.99
N SER A 280 33.92 15.76 9.21
CA SER A 280 34.68 17.01 9.14
C SER A 280 34.46 17.83 10.42
N THR A 281 35.05 17.36 11.53
CA THR A 281 34.89 17.97 12.85
C THR A 281 35.88 19.07 13.13
N ARG A 282 36.86 19.31 12.25
CA ARG A 282 37.92 20.33 12.40
C ARG A 282 37.80 21.38 11.32
N SER A 283 37.92 22.63 11.65
CA SER A 283 38.03 23.74 10.73
C SER A 283 39.00 24.79 11.26
N LEU A 284 39.78 25.42 10.40
CA LEU A 284 40.55 26.60 10.74
C LEU A 284 39.65 27.84 10.55
N ASP A 285 39.69 28.78 11.52
CA ASP A 285 39.08 30.08 11.30
C ASP A 285 39.97 31.00 10.48
N ALA A 286 39.51 32.24 10.25
CA ALA A 286 40.26 33.23 9.48
C ALA A 286 41.62 33.61 10.11
N ASP A 287 41.75 33.43 11.43
CA ASP A 287 42.94 33.72 12.19
C ASP A 287 43.88 32.51 12.36
N GLY A 288 43.50 31.37 11.78
CA GLY A 288 44.29 30.13 11.81
C GLY A 288 44.07 29.26 13.06
N TYR A 289 43.11 29.58 13.90
CA TYR A 289 42.79 28.76 15.08
C TYR A 289 41.96 27.54 14.67
N LEU A 290 42.29 26.41 15.32
CA LEU A 290 41.58 25.14 15.12
C LEU A 290 40.26 25.10 15.88
N ASN A 291 39.16 25.14 15.17
CA ASN A 291 37.81 25.01 15.73
C ASN A 291 37.31 23.57 15.57
N TYR A 292 36.66 23.06 16.62
CA TYR A 292 36.03 21.73 16.62
C TYR A 292 34.49 21.86 16.48
N LYS A 293 33.90 21.09 15.58
CA LYS A 293 32.47 20.98 15.43
C LYS A 293 32.01 19.61 15.93
N PRO A 294 30.80 19.49 16.51
CA PRO A 294 30.25 18.18 16.86
C PRO A 294 30.09 17.30 15.63
N LEU A 295 30.40 16.00 15.77
CA LEU A 295 30.16 14.99 14.72
C LEU A 295 28.69 14.92 14.32
N LEU A 296 27.78 15.09 15.29
CA LEU A 296 26.33 15.08 15.09
C LEU A 296 25.74 16.39 15.61
N ILE A 297 25.07 17.11 14.72
CA ILE A 297 24.30 18.30 15.05
C ILE A 297 22.82 17.98 14.82
N GLY A 298 22.00 18.16 15.83
CA GLY A 298 20.57 17.90 15.76
C GLY A 298 19.72 19.08 16.23
N ARG A 299 18.59 19.29 15.55
CA ARG A 299 17.55 20.24 15.96
C ARG A 299 16.22 19.53 16.05
N ASN A 300 15.55 19.67 17.18
CA ASN A 300 14.19 19.18 17.38
C ASN A 300 13.20 20.34 17.38
N SER A 301 12.05 20.16 16.77
CA SER A 301 10.98 21.15 16.69
C SER A 301 9.60 20.50 16.72
N SER A 302 8.57 21.32 16.88
CA SER A 302 7.18 20.95 16.72
C SER A 302 6.60 21.72 15.54
N GLU A 303 6.09 21.02 14.54
CA GLU A 303 5.69 21.65 13.28
C GLU A 303 4.24 21.35 12.92
N ARG A 304 3.66 22.25 12.15
CA ARG A 304 2.46 22.02 11.37
C ARG A 304 2.88 21.56 9.98
N ILE A 305 2.45 20.38 9.59
CA ILE A 305 2.76 19.84 8.28
C ILE A 305 1.53 19.75 7.39
N ALA A 306 1.73 20.05 6.12
CA ALA A 306 0.78 19.78 5.06
C ALA A 306 1.29 18.58 4.25
N LEU A 307 0.40 17.64 3.98
CA LEU A 307 0.72 16.40 3.28
C LEU A 307 -0.24 16.22 2.10
N LYS A 308 0.28 15.60 1.06
CA LYS A 308 -0.52 14.98 0.00
C LYS A 308 -0.32 13.47 0.06
N LEU A 309 -1.40 12.71 -0.09
CA LEU A 309 -1.30 11.26 -0.27
C LEU A 309 -0.69 10.97 -1.63
N ASN A 310 0.03 9.86 -1.73
CA ASN A 310 0.52 9.39 -3.03
C ASN A 310 -0.67 8.88 -3.85
N PRO A 311 -0.98 9.49 -5.00
CA PRO A 311 -2.06 9.02 -5.85
C PRO A 311 -1.78 7.60 -6.33
N LYS A 312 -2.82 6.77 -6.31
CA LYS A 312 -2.79 5.40 -6.81
C LYS A 312 -3.56 5.33 -8.12
N TRP A 313 -2.87 4.99 -9.17
CA TRP A 313 -3.44 4.79 -10.49
C TRP A 313 -3.62 3.31 -10.75
N SER A 314 -4.70 2.94 -11.40
CA SER A 314 -4.90 1.59 -11.91
C SER A 314 -5.54 1.66 -13.30
N ALA A 315 -5.01 0.87 -14.21
CA ALA A 315 -5.56 0.64 -15.52
C ALA A 315 -5.64 -0.88 -15.74
N SER A 316 -6.80 -1.39 -16.11
CA SER A 316 -6.95 -2.80 -16.44
C SER A 316 -7.76 -2.98 -17.70
N VAL A 317 -7.38 -3.96 -18.49
CA VAL A 317 -8.10 -4.42 -19.67
C VAL A 317 -8.35 -5.91 -19.52
N GLY A 318 -9.54 -6.35 -19.88
CA GLY A 318 -9.89 -7.77 -19.87
C GLY A 318 -10.80 -8.15 -21.00
N THR A 319 -10.71 -9.41 -21.38
CA THR A 319 -11.56 -9.97 -22.42
C THR A 319 -12.04 -11.37 -22.05
N ARG A 320 -13.24 -11.71 -22.51
CA ARG A 320 -13.80 -13.06 -22.42
C ARG A 320 -13.18 -13.92 -23.50
N ILE A 321 -12.66 -15.06 -23.09
CA ILE A 321 -12.06 -16.09 -23.97
C ILE A 321 -12.94 -17.33 -23.89
N ALA A 322 -13.44 -17.76 -25.03
CA ALA A 322 -14.20 -19.00 -25.11
C ALA A 322 -13.26 -20.18 -24.79
N TRP A 323 -13.62 -20.99 -23.80
CA TRP A 323 -12.90 -22.19 -23.39
C TRP A 323 -13.83 -23.39 -23.51
N PRO A 324 -13.37 -24.60 -23.87
CA PRO A 324 -14.25 -25.74 -24.21
C PRO A 324 -15.28 -26.15 -23.15
N ARG A 325 -15.05 -25.83 -21.87
CA ARG A 325 -15.93 -26.18 -20.75
C ARG A 325 -16.66 -25.00 -20.11
N ALA A 326 -16.12 -23.80 -20.26
CA ALA A 326 -16.73 -22.58 -19.74
C ALA A 326 -15.92 -21.36 -20.23
N ASP A 327 -16.57 -20.22 -20.38
CA ASP A 327 -15.86 -18.99 -20.72
C ASP A 327 -14.90 -18.58 -19.60
N MET A 328 -13.70 -18.22 -19.96
CA MET A 328 -12.67 -17.64 -19.08
C MET A 328 -12.61 -16.14 -19.32
N LEU A 329 -12.35 -15.38 -18.27
CA LEU A 329 -12.00 -13.97 -18.38
C LEU A 329 -10.51 -13.81 -18.11
N ALA A 330 -9.77 -13.15 -18.98
CA ALA A 330 -8.35 -12.89 -18.78
C ALA A 330 -7.99 -11.47 -19.19
N GLY A 331 -6.90 -10.96 -18.63
CA GLY A 331 -6.49 -9.60 -18.92
C GLY A 331 -5.15 -9.22 -18.31
N ALA A 332 -4.85 -7.94 -18.47
CA ALA A 332 -3.69 -7.28 -17.88
C ALA A 332 -4.13 -6.11 -17.00
N ARG A 333 -3.31 -5.80 -16.02
CA ARG A 333 -3.48 -4.68 -15.12
C ARG A 333 -2.15 -3.98 -14.91
N TRP A 334 -2.20 -2.67 -14.85
CA TRP A 334 -1.13 -1.83 -14.41
C TRP A 334 -1.61 -1.00 -13.23
N GLU A 335 -0.86 -1.02 -12.14
CA GLU A 335 -1.06 -0.17 -10.99
C GLU A 335 0.19 0.67 -10.75
N ARG A 336 0.01 1.86 -10.22
CA ARG A 336 1.10 2.77 -9.86
C ARG A 336 0.81 3.51 -8.58
N ILE A 337 1.81 3.55 -7.71
CA ILE A 337 1.83 4.42 -6.53
C ILE A 337 3.12 5.22 -6.54
N ASP A 338 2.98 6.57 -6.56
CA ASP A 338 4.11 7.48 -6.77
C ASP A 338 4.83 7.14 -8.10
N ASP A 339 6.08 6.70 -8.08
CA ASP A 339 6.87 6.25 -9.23
C ASP A 339 7.10 4.72 -9.27
N LEU A 340 6.36 3.96 -8.47
CA LEU A 340 6.41 2.49 -8.44
C LEU A 340 5.29 1.89 -9.29
N ASP A 341 5.69 1.24 -10.37
CA ASP A 341 4.77 0.51 -11.27
C ASP A 341 4.66 -0.96 -10.88
N LEU A 342 3.42 -1.48 -10.86
CA LEU A 342 3.05 -2.86 -10.53
C LEU A 342 2.26 -3.48 -11.68
N PRO A 343 2.91 -3.85 -12.79
CA PRO A 343 2.25 -4.55 -13.89
C PRO A 343 1.87 -5.96 -13.48
N ALA A 344 0.69 -6.42 -13.89
CA ALA A 344 0.16 -7.74 -13.57
C ALA A 344 -0.66 -8.32 -14.72
N VAL A 345 -0.77 -9.63 -14.74
CA VAL A 345 -1.70 -10.39 -15.59
C VAL A 345 -2.65 -11.17 -14.68
N TRP A 346 -3.87 -11.38 -15.12
CA TRP A 346 -4.87 -12.05 -14.31
C TRP A 346 -5.82 -12.90 -15.15
N ALA A 347 -6.43 -13.90 -14.52
CA ALA A 347 -7.47 -14.71 -15.11
C ALA A 347 -8.54 -15.05 -14.06
N VAL A 348 -9.79 -15.22 -14.53
CA VAL A 348 -10.93 -15.67 -13.73
C VAL A 348 -11.61 -16.83 -14.47
N LEU A 349 -11.75 -17.97 -13.78
CA LEU A 349 -12.31 -19.19 -14.33
C LEU A 349 -13.50 -19.64 -13.46
N PRO A 350 -14.64 -20.02 -14.07
CA PRO A 350 -15.71 -20.69 -13.34
C PRO A 350 -15.26 -22.12 -12.98
N VAL A 351 -15.33 -22.46 -11.69
CA VAL A 351 -14.95 -23.81 -11.19
C VAL A 351 -16.15 -24.60 -10.70
N ALA A 352 -17.22 -23.92 -10.31
CA ALA A 352 -18.49 -24.48 -9.94
C ALA A 352 -19.62 -23.46 -10.19
N PRO A 353 -20.89 -23.84 -10.18
CA PRO A 353 -22.00 -22.89 -10.26
C PRO A 353 -21.89 -21.83 -9.17
N GLY A 354 -21.81 -20.55 -9.56
CA GLY A 354 -21.66 -19.41 -8.66
C GLY A 354 -20.30 -19.27 -7.97
N LEU A 355 -19.29 -20.08 -8.32
CA LEU A 355 -17.94 -20.01 -7.76
C LEU A 355 -16.90 -19.80 -8.86
N LEU A 356 -16.10 -18.76 -8.72
CA LEU A 356 -15.03 -18.38 -9.63
C LEU A 356 -13.67 -18.54 -8.95
N LEU A 357 -12.72 -19.13 -9.66
CA LEU A 357 -11.31 -19.15 -9.30
C LEU A 357 -10.64 -17.93 -9.93
N GLN A 358 -9.87 -17.22 -9.16
CA GLN A 358 -9.16 -16.02 -9.56
C GLN A 358 -7.66 -16.27 -9.45
N LEU A 359 -6.93 -16.00 -10.54
CA LEU A 359 -5.47 -16.08 -10.64
C LEU A 359 -4.93 -14.70 -10.95
N ASP A 360 -3.82 -14.33 -10.34
CA ASP A 360 -3.15 -13.05 -10.55
C ASP A 360 -1.64 -13.22 -10.46
N GLY A 361 -0.91 -12.64 -11.40
CA GLY A 361 0.56 -12.64 -11.45
C GLY A 361 1.07 -11.21 -11.52
N GLU A 362 1.63 -10.70 -10.43
CA GLU A 362 2.26 -9.38 -10.39
C GLU A 362 3.76 -9.51 -10.69
N ILE A 363 4.26 -8.70 -11.64
CA ILE A 363 5.57 -8.89 -12.26
C ILE A 363 6.69 -8.23 -11.44
N ARG A 364 6.45 -7.04 -10.87
CA ARG A 364 7.49 -6.23 -10.19
C ARG A 364 8.12 -6.94 -9.00
N PHE A 365 7.29 -7.52 -8.14
CA PHE A 365 7.71 -8.31 -6.97
C PHE A 365 7.64 -9.82 -7.21
N ARG A 366 7.23 -10.24 -8.43
CA ARG A 366 7.10 -11.64 -8.84
C ARG A 366 6.14 -12.41 -7.93
N SER A 367 5.00 -11.80 -7.57
CA SER A 367 4.03 -12.40 -6.69
C SER A 367 2.90 -13.09 -7.47
N ILE A 368 2.42 -14.20 -6.93
CA ILE A 368 1.28 -14.95 -7.47
C ILE A 368 0.14 -14.85 -6.46
N GLY A 369 -1.04 -14.51 -6.95
CA GLY A 369 -2.28 -14.47 -6.20
C GLY A 369 -3.21 -15.61 -6.62
N LEU A 370 -3.86 -16.20 -5.63
CA LEU A 370 -4.91 -17.21 -5.80
C LEU A 370 -6.12 -16.77 -4.97
N GLY A 371 -7.29 -16.75 -5.57
CA GLY A 371 -8.52 -16.35 -4.93
C GLY A 371 -9.74 -17.16 -5.34
N LEU A 372 -10.73 -17.11 -4.48
CA LEU A 372 -12.07 -17.64 -4.75
C LEU A 372 -13.07 -16.48 -4.62
N LYS A 373 -14.02 -16.43 -5.54
CA LYS A 373 -15.06 -15.40 -5.60
C LYS A 373 -16.41 -16.05 -5.83
N SER A 374 -17.40 -15.61 -5.05
CA SER A 374 -18.81 -15.94 -5.21
C SER A 374 -19.64 -14.66 -5.33
N ARG A 375 -20.95 -14.78 -5.42
CA ARG A 375 -21.89 -13.66 -5.41
C ARG A 375 -21.77 -12.80 -4.14
N HIS A 376 -21.58 -13.45 -2.98
CA HIS A 376 -21.64 -12.81 -1.67
C HIS A 376 -20.28 -12.61 -1.01
N GLY A 377 -19.23 -13.27 -1.53
CA GLY A 377 -17.92 -13.18 -0.90
C GLY A 377 -16.77 -13.44 -1.86
N ALA A 378 -15.62 -12.87 -1.53
CA ALA A 378 -14.38 -13.16 -2.22
C ALA A 378 -13.23 -13.17 -1.21
N LEU A 379 -12.27 -14.04 -1.43
CA LEU A 379 -11.00 -14.11 -0.71
C LEU A 379 -9.87 -14.31 -1.71
N MET A 380 -8.81 -13.54 -1.57
CA MET A 380 -7.59 -13.68 -2.35
C MET A 380 -6.37 -13.68 -1.44
N LEU A 381 -5.45 -14.57 -1.69
CA LEU A 381 -4.15 -14.63 -1.04
C LEU A 381 -3.06 -14.45 -2.08
N ARG A 382 -1.99 -13.74 -1.73
CA ARG A 382 -0.87 -13.46 -2.63
C ARG A 382 0.45 -13.72 -1.92
N THR A 383 1.40 -14.32 -2.63
CA THR A 383 2.77 -14.53 -2.15
C THR A 383 3.75 -14.60 -3.31
N ARG A 384 5.01 -14.24 -3.07
CA ARG A 384 6.09 -14.47 -4.04
C ARG A 384 6.66 -15.89 -3.96
N SER A 385 6.66 -16.48 -2.78
CA SER A 385 7.30 -17.79 -2.58
C SER A 385 6.67 -18.58 -1.45
N LEU A 386 6.81 -19.89 -1.52
CA LEU A 386 6.60 -20.80 -0.40
C LEU A 386 7.97 -21.28 0.10
N PRO A 387 8.23 -21.29 1.42
CA PRO A 387 7.34 -20.93 2.52
C PRO A 387 7.14 -19.42 2.66
N VAL A 388 5.94 -19.05 3.08
CA VAL A 388 5.48 -17.65 3.21
C VAL A 388 6.42 -16.76 4.07
N GLY A 389 7.12 -17.34 5.05
CA GLY A 389 8.10 -16.64 5.88
C GLY A 389 9.30 -16.06 5.13
N GLN A 390 9.57 -16.55 3.93
CA GLN A 390 10.68 -16.12 3.06
C GLN A 390 10.21 -15.23 1.90
N SER A 391 8.92 -14.90 1.86
CA SER A 391 8.35 -14.13 0.77
C SER A 391 8.70 -12.66 0.84
N HIS A 392 9.11 -12.09 -0.30
CA HIS A 392 9.34 -10.67 -0.49
C HIS A 392 8.08 -9.88 -0.85
N ALA A 393 6.97 -10.58 -1.11
CA ALA A 393 5.65 -9.98 -1.29
C ALA A 393 4.61 -10.89 -0.67
N LEU A 394 3.75 -10.30 0.15
CA LEU A 394 2.63 -10.93 0.81
C LEU A 394 1.40 -10.07 0.66
N GLY A 395 0.24 -10.65 0.51
CA GLY A 395 -1.00 -9.91 0.47
C GLY A 395 -2.20 -10.80 0.67
N TRP A 396 -3.28 -10.19 1.07
CA TRP A 396 -4.60 -10.80 1.12
C TRP A 396 -5.67 -9.74 0.88
N GLN A 397 -6.78 -10.15 0.33
CA GLN A 397 -7.97 -9.34 0.16
C GLN A 397 -9.20 -10.17 0.45
N ALA A 398 -10.17 -9.58 1.11
CA ALA A 398 -11.48 -10.18 1.36
C ALA A 398 -12.58 -9.16 1.09
N ALA A 399 -13.70 -9.62 0.57
CA ALA A 399 -14.90 -8.82 0.38
C ALA A 399 -16.14 -9.66 0.69
N PHE A 400 -17.15 -9.01 1.24
CA PHE A 400 -18.44 -9.62 1.55
C PHE A 400 -19.57 -8.65 1.24
N THR A 401 -20.65 -9.12 0.63
CA THR A 401 -21.82 -8.31 0.27
C THR A 401 -23.11 -8.96 0.78
N LEU A 402 -23.95 -8.15 1.38
CA LEU A 402 -25.32 -8.47 1.79
C LEU A 402 -26.27 -7.58 1.00
N PRO A 403 -27.13 -8.13 0.13
CA PRO A 403 -28.30 -7.43 -0.37
C PRO A 403 -29.32 -7.27 0.77
N LEU A 404 -29.94 -6.09 0.88
CA LEU A 404 -30.97 -5.77 1.87
C LEU A 404 -32.32 -5.61 1.20
#